data_3cc9ad20f52b8ffbb27a82daec7aff0a
#
_entry.id   3cc9ad20f52b8ffbb27a82daec7aff0a
#
_cell.length_a   1.000
_cell.length_b   1.000
_cell.length_c   1.000
_cell.angle_alpha   90.00
_cell.angle_beta   90.00
_cell.angle_gamma   90.00
#
_symmetry.space_group_name_H-M   'P 1'
#
loop_
_entity.id
_entity.type
_entity.pdbx_description
1 polymer ?
#
loop_
_entity_poly.entity_id
_entity_poly.type
_entity_poly.pdbx_seq_one_letter_code
_entity_poly.pdbx_strand_id
1 'polypeptide(L)'
;FFRPYNISTLIIDLNYYDSEYLDIIKENINRAKVECLVIRFIDSGFDDILKVLQEFNDISTRTIHLFISKDTEFVRSKVNDIFKTNNRISLIVKISDEEEYQENSERGVFINLNEDIINNKFSYKEEAEFSPNLDLFMESKMFNSFHNKRVYINTIGGIFRYEGDNSNFGNIKNIDLMK
;
A
#
# COMPACT_ATOMS: atom_id res chain seq x y z
N PHE A 1 3.22 -12.28 -23.21
CA PHE A 1 2.97 -12.08 -21.77
C PHE A 1 4.27 -11.60 -21.13
N PHE A 2 4.34 -10.32 -20.79
CA PHE A 2 5.44 -9.79 -20.02
C PHE A 2 5.19 -10.17 -18.56
N ARG A 3 6.01 -11.06 -18.01
CA ARG A 3 6.04 -11.32 -16.58
C ARG A 3 7.00 -10.31 -15.96
N PRO A 4 6.55 -9.37 -15.14
CA PRO A 4 7.48 -8.55 -14.40
C PRO A 4 8.30 -9.48 -13.50
N TYR A 5 9.61 -9.52 -13.67
CA TYR A 5 10.51 -10.29 -12.80
C TYR A 5 10.42 -9.83 -11.34
N ASN A 6 9.91 -8.63 -11.10
CA ASN A 6 9.67 -8.07 -9.77
C ASN A 6 8.38 -7.27 -9.75
N ILE A 7 7.60 -7.40 -8.69
CA ILE A 7 6.52 -6.49 -8.36
C ILE A 7 7.14 -5.35 -7.56
N SER A 8 7.16 -4.13 -8.11
CA SER A 8 7.72 -2.98 -7.39
C SER A 8 6.81 -2.56 -6.23
N THR A 9 5.50 -2.55 -6.45
CA THR A 9 4.53 -2.13 -5.44
C THR A 9 3.38 -3.10 -5.37
N LEU A 10 3.12 -3.62 -4.17
CA LEU A 10 1.93 -4.38 -3.84
C LEU A 10 1.04 -3.53 -2.95
N ILE A 11 -0.20 -3.34 -3.34
CA ILE A 11 -1.23 -2.63 -2.57
C ILE A 11 -2.22 -3.67 -2.06
N ILE A 12 -2.47 -3.69 -0.75
CA ILE A 12 -3.44 -4.60 -0.14
C ILE A 12 -4.45 -3.83 0.71
N ASP A 13 -5.71 -4.21 0.60
CA ASP A 13 -6.79 -3.73 1.44
C ASP A 13 -7.09 -4.72 2.55
N LEU A 14 -7.14 -4.25 3.78
CA LEU A 14 -7.46 -5.06 4.96
C LEU A 14 -8.58 -4.41 5.77
N ASN A 15 -9.57 -5.23 6.17
CA ASN A 15 -10.66 -4.81 7.05
C ASN A 15 -10.47 -5.34 8.48
N TYR A 16 -9.79 -6.48 8.64
CA TYR A 16 -9.60 -7.14 9.92
C TYR A 16 -8.33 -8.00 9.90
N TYR A 17 -7.89 -8.42 11.09
CA TYR A 17 -6.79 -9.36 11.23
C TYR A 17 -7.24 -10.80 10.91
N ASP A 18 -6.59 -11.43 9.94
CA ASP A 18 -6.74 -12.85 9.58
C ASP A 18 -5.34 -13.43 9.34
N SER A 19 -4.86 -14.23 10.30
CA SER A 19 -3.50 -14.77 10.27
C SER A 19 -3.26 -15.70 9.07
N GLU A 20 -4.23 -16.54 8.71
CA GLU A 20 -4.11 -17.46 7.57
C GLU A 20 -4.00 -16.69 6.25
N TYR A 21 -4.81 -15.66 6.09
CA TYR A 21 -4.77 -14.80 4.93
C TYR A 21 -3.45 -14.02 4.84
N LEU A 22 -2.95 -13.51 5.97
CA LEU A 22 -1.68 -12.79 6.02
C LEU A 22 -0.49 -13.72 5.70
N ASP A 23 -0.52 -14.99 6.12
CA ASP A 23 0.53 -15.95 5.78
C ASP A 23 0.63 -16.18 4.27
N ILE A 24 -0.51 -16.30 3.59
CA ILE A 24 -0.56 -16.40 2.12
C ILE A 24 0.05 -15.15 1.47
N ILE A 25 -0.31 -13.97 1.96
CA ILE A 25 0.23 -12.70 1.46
C ILE A 25 1.74 -12.63 1.69
N LYS A 26 2.25 -12.96 2.89
CA LYS A 26 3.68 -12.96 3.22
C LYS A 26 4.48 -13.87 2.28
N GLU A 27 3.97 -15.07 2.03
CA GLU A 27 4.63 -16.01 1.10
C GLU A 27 4.74 -15.41 -0.30
N ASN A 28 3.67 -14.82 -0.81
CA ASN A 28 3.66 -14.17 -2.12
C ASN A 28 4.58 -12.94 -2.17
N ILE A 29 4.61 -12.10 -1.13
CA ILE A 29 5.52 -10.95 -1.03
C ILE A 29 6.98 -11.40 -1.13
N ASN A 30 7.36 -12.42 -0.38
CA ASN A 30 8.73 -12.92 -0.33
C ASN A 30 9.14 -13.56 -1.67
N ARG A 31 8.26 -14.30 -2.33
CA ARG A 31 8.51 -14.90 -3.65
C ARG A 31 8.62 -13.84 -4.75
N ALA A 32 7.71 -12.87 -4.75
CA ALA A 32 7.66 -11.82 -5.76
C ALA A 32 8.70 -10.71 -5.54
N LYS A 33 9.45 -10.75 -4.42
CA LYS A 33 10.44 -9.73 -4.04
C LYS A 33 9.89 -8.31 -4.11
N VAL A 34 8.71 -8.12 -3.53
CA VAL A 34 8.02 -6.82 -3.48
C VAL A 34 8.92 -5.76 -2.83
N GLU A 35 9.15 -4.64 -3.50
CA GLU A 35 10.00 -3.56 -2.98
C GLU A 35 9.25 -2.67 -2.00
N CYS A 36 8.02 -2.28 -2.35
CA CYS A 36 7.15 -1.44 -1.55
C CYS A 36 5.81 -2.13 -1.29
N LEU A 37 5.45 -2.28 -0.01
CA LEU A 37 4.16 -2.76 0.42
C LEU A 37 3.31 -1.58 0.87
N VAL A 38 2.15 -1.40 0.27
CA VAL A 38 1.14 -0.43 0.68
C VAL A 38 -0.01 -1.19 1.34
N ILE A 39 -0.26 -0.93 2.61
CA ILE A 39 -1.37 -1.53 3.35
C ILE A 39 -2.42 -0.46 3.59
N ARG A 40 -3.65 -0.72 3.15
CA ARG A 40 -4.77 0.17 3.38
C ARG A 40 -5.73 -0.49 4.37
N PHE A 41 -5.87 0.12 5.53
CA PHE A 41 -6.83 -0.28 6.55
C PHE A 41 -8.16 0.45 6.31
N ILE A 42 -9.18 -0.29 5.91
CA ILE A 42 -10.47 0.29 5.46
C ILE A 42 -11.44 0.49 6.63
N ASP A 43 -11.55 -0.51 7.51
CA ASP A 43 -12.41 -0.47 8.69
C ASP A 43 -11.81 -1.42 9.74
N SER A 44 -10.73 -0.99 10.37
CA SER A 44 -9.95 -1.83 11.27
C SER A 44 -9.78 -1.17 12.64
N GLY A 45 -9.77 -1.98 13.70
CA GLY A 45 -9.35 -1.51 15.02
C GLY A 45 -7.84 -1.28 15.10
N PHE A 46 -7.42 -0.39 16.02
CA PHE A 46 -5.99 -0.12 16.21
C PHE A 46 -5.17 -1.36 16.58
N ASP A 47 -5.72 -2.24 17.42
CA ASP A 47 -5.04 -3.47 17.83
C ASP A 47 -4.84 -4.43 16.66
N ASP A 48 -5.76 -4.46 15.69
CA ASP A 48 -5.62 -5.27 14.50
C ASP A 48 -4.53 -4.71 13.56
N ILE A 49 -4.41 -3.38 13.47
CA ILE A 49 -3.30 -2.73 12.76
C ILE A 49 -1.96 -3.20 13.35
N LEU A 50 -1.80 -3.15 14.67
CA LEU A 50 -0.55 -3.57 15.32
C LEU A 50 -0.24 -5.05 15.09
N LYS A 51 -1.23 -5.94 15.17
CA LYS A 51 -1.05 -7.37 14.90
C LYS A 51 -0.60 -7.61 13.45
N VAL A 52 -1.29 -6.99 12.49
CA VAL A 52 -0.90 -7.07 11.07
C VAL A 52 0.53 -6.63 10.85
N LEU A 53 0.94 -5.51 11.44
CA LEU A 53 2.29 -4.98 11.30
C LEU A 53 3.36 -5.87 11.95
N GLN A 54 3.03 -6.54 13.06
CA GLN A 54 3.91 -7.52 13.69
C GLN A 54 4.13 -8.74 12.79
N GLU A 55 3.07 -9.24 12.14
CA GLU A 55 3.16 -10.35 11.19
C GLU A 55 4.06 -10.04 9.98
N PHE A 56 4.14 -8.77 9.59
CA PHE A 56 4.99 -8.33 8.48
C PHE A 56 6.43 -7.96 8.88
N ASN A 57 6.89 -8.31 10.09
CA ASN A 57 8.27 -8.03 10.51
C ASN A 57 9.33 -8.87 9.77
N ASP A 58 8.97 -10.03 9.26
CA ASP A 58 9.88 -11.00 8.64
C ASP A 58 9.76 -11.07 7.10
N ILE A 59 9.04 -10.14 6.47
CA ILE A 59 8.96 -10.04 5.01
C ILE A 59 10.20 -9.39 4.40
N SER A 60 10.45 -9.69 3.11
CA SER A 60 11.61 -9.17 2.37
C SER A 60 11.45 -7.75 1.82
N THR A 61 10.29 -7.12 2.02
CA THR A 61 9.97 -5.79 1.51
C THR A 61 10.89 -4.71 2.09
N ARG A 62 11.30 -3.76 1.26
CA ARG A 62 12.20 -2.67 1.66
C ARG A 62 11.47 -1.59 2.47
N THR A 63 10.25 -1.24 2.07
CA THR A 63 9.48 -0.17 2.69
C THR A 63 8.00 -0.53 2.79
N ILE A 64 7.34 -0.02 3.83
CA ILE A 64 5.91 -0.18 4.08
C ILE A 64 5.28 1.20 4.21
N HIS A 65 4.21 1.42 3.45
CA HIS A 65 3.36 2.61 3.55
C HIS A 65 2.00 2.19 4.08
N LEU A 66 1.47 2.93 5.04
CA LEU A 66 0.16 2.69 5.63
C LEU A 66 -0.82 3.77 5.21
N PHE A 67 -2.00 3.35 4.78
CA PHE A 67 -3.13 4.23 4.55
C PHE A 67 -4.26 3.79 5.49
N ILE A 68 -4.74 4.71 6.31
CA ILE A 68 -5.73 4.45 7.34
C ILE A 68 -6.98 5.26 6.99
N SER A 69 -8.09 4.57 6.70
CA SER A 69 -9.36 5.22 6.34
C SER A 69 -9.92 6.00 7.52
N LYS A 70 -10.85 6.91 7.26
CA LYS A 70 -11.49 7.71 8.31
C LYS A 70 -12.28 6.87 9.31
N ASP A 71 -12.88 5.78 8.85
CA ASP A 71 -13.71 4.89 9.66
C ASP A 71 -12.87 3.99 10.59
N THR A 72 -11.56 3.93 10.35
CA THR A 72 -10.63 3.18 11.20
C THR A 72 -10.37 3.96 12.49
N GLU A 73 -10.59 3.33 13.64
CA GLU A 73 -10.28 3.90 14.95
C GLU A 73 -8.78 4.15 15.08
N PHE A 74 -8.38 5.42 15.09
CA PHE A 74 -6.99 5.82 15.13
C PHE A 74 -6.77 7.08 15.94
N VAL A 75 -5.79 7.05 16.84
CA VAL A 75 -5.45 8.19 17.70
C VAL A 75 -4.02 8.64 17.36
N ARG A 76 -3.83 9.95 17.13
CA ARG A 76 -2.53 10.56 16.79
C ARG A 76 -1.40 10.17 17.74
N SER A 77 -1.67 10.07 19.05
CA SER A 77 -0.67 9.66 20.03
C SER A 77 -0.08 8.25 19.79
N LYS A 78 -0.75 7.42 19.00
CA LYS A 78 -0.36 6.05 18.67
C LYS A 78 0.56 5.95 17.43
N VAL A 79 0.79 7.05 16.69
CA VAL A 79 1.66 7.07 15.49
C VAL A 79 3.06 6.52 15.80
N ASN A 80 3.65 6.94 16.90
CA ASN A 80 4.97 6.49 17.31
C ASN A 80 5.02 4.99 17.65
N ASP A 81 3.93 4.43 18.17
CA ASP A 81 3.85 3.00 18.48
C ASP A 81 3.82 2.19 17.19
N ILE A 82 3.11 2.65 16.16
CA ILE A 82 3.13 2.05 14.83
C ILE A 82 4.55 2.05 14.24
N PHE A 83 5.24 3.19 14.23
CA PHE A 83 6.63 3.25 13.72
C PHE A 83 7.61 2.35 14.49
N LYS A 84 7.36 2.10 15.79
CA LYS A 84 8.17 1.19 16.60
C LYS A 84 7.88 -0.28 16.31
N THR A 85 6.66 -0.61 15.89
CA THR A 85 6.25 -1.99 15.63
C THR A 85 6.99 -2.60 14.46
N ASN A 86 7.26 -1.82 13.41
CA ASN A 86 7.99 -2.28 12.24
C ASN A 86 8.86 -1.16 11.66
N ASN A 87 10.17 -1.36 11.63
CA ASN A 87 11.16 -0.35 11.20
C ASN A 87 11.17 -0.07 9.68
N ARG A 88 10.41 -0.81 8.88
CA ARG A 88 10.24 -0.57 7.44
C ARG A 88 9.13 0.41 7.13
N ILE A 89 8.33 0.78 8.13
CA ILE A 89 7.27 1.78 7.95
C ILE A 89 7.93 3.14 7.77
N SER A 90 7.74 3.75 6.59
CA SER A 90 8.30 5.06 6.26
C SER A 90 7.24 6.13 6.06
N LEU A 91 5.99 5.73 5.83
CA LEU A 91 4.88 6.64 5.60
C LEU A 91 3.60 6.12 6.26
N ILE A 92 2.92 6.98 6.98
CA ILE A 92 1.56 6.75 7.49
C ILE A 92 0.68 7.90 7.02
N VAL A 93 -0.37 7.58 6.29
CA VAL A 93 -1.39 8.53 5.83
C VAL A 93 -2.70 8.18 6.52
N LYS A 94 -3.24 9.09 7.29
CA LYS A 94 -4.59 9.02 7.87
C LYS A 94 -5.52 9.90 7.06
N ILE A 95 -6.67 9.37 6.68
CA ILE A 95 -7.75 10.15 6.10
C ILE A 95 -8.71 10.52 7.24
N SER A 96 -9.07 11.79 7.34
CA SER A 96 -9.97 12.29 8.37
C SER A 96 -10.76 13.52 7.89
N ASP A 97 -11.69 13.97 8.71
CA ASP A 97 -12.41 15.24 8.49
C ASP A 97 -11.68 16.45 9.14
N GLU A 98 -10.50 16.20 9.75
CA GLU A 98 -9.69 17.24 10.39
C GLU A 98 -8.82 17.99 9.38
N GLU A 99 -8.22 19.11 9.82
CA GLU A 99 -7.29 19.89 9.00
C GLU A 99 -6.06 19.05 8.59
N GLU A 100 -5.55 19.33 7.40
CA GLU A 100 -4.33 18.71 6.90
C GLU A 100 -3.13 19.13 7.74
N TYR A 101 -2.31 18.17 8.12
CA TYR A 101 -1.00 18.41 8.69
C TYR A 101 -0.03 17.28 8.39
N GLN A 102 1.26 17.61 8.44
CA GLN A 102 2.34 16.64 8.28
C GLN A 102 3.28 16.71 9.47
N GLU A 103 3.68 15.56 9.96
CA GLU A 103 4.70 15.41 10.99
C GLU A 103 5.85 14.55 10.48
N ASN A 104 7.06 15.06 10.59
CA ASN A 104 8.27 14.31 10.29
C ASN A 104 8.88 13.77 11.58
N SER A 105 9.20 12.49 11.59
CA SER A 105 9.94 11.83 12.67
C SER A 105 11.23 11.26 12.13
N GLU A 106 12.14 10.84 13.02
CA GLU A 106 13.37 10.14 12.63
C GLU A 106 13.08 8.81 11.88
N ARG A 107 11.89 8.24 12.05
CA ARG A 107 11.50 6.94 11.49
C ARG A 107 10.70 7.03 10.22
N GLY A 108 10.01 8.14 10.00
CA GLY A 108 9.14 8.29 8.84
C GLY A 108 8.25 9.53 8.94
N VAL A 109 7.34 9.62 7.99
CA VAL A 109 6.41 10.74 7.84
C VAL A 109 4.99 10.30 8.20
N PHE A 110 4.32 11.09 9.02
CA PHE A 110 2.89 10.99 9.25
C PHE A 110 2.17 12.15 8.56
N ILE A 111 1.13 11.85 7.80
CA ILE A 111 0.30 12.84 7.10
C ILE A 111 -1.16 12.60 7.47
N ASN A 112 -1.83 13.64 7.96
CA ASN A 112 -3.28 13.65 8.05
C ASN A 112 -3.83 14.38 6.82
N LEU A 113 -4.65 13.71 6.02
CA LEU A 113 -5.27 14.27 4.83
C LEU A 113 -6.77 14.46 5.08
N ASN A 114 -7.28 15.63 4.69
CA ASN A 114 -8.70 15.89 4.70
C ASN A 114 -9.39 15.17 3.53
N GLU A 115 -10.50 14.49 3.78
CA GLU A 115 -11.23 13.71 2.76
C GLU A 115 -11.73 14.56 1.61
N ASP A 116 -12.21 15.78 1.89
CA ASP A 116 -12.69 16.69 0.85
C ASP A 116 -11.60 17.09 -0.12
N ILE A 117 -10.36 17.17 0.35
CA ILE A 117 -9.20 17.51 -0.48
C ILE A 117 -8.82 16.31 -1.36
N ILE A 118 -8.91 15.09 -0.84
CA ILE A 118 -8.65 13.88 -1.63
C ILE A 118 -9.63 13.82 -2.81
N ASN A 119 -10.90 14.01 -2.56
CA ASN A 119 -11.94 13.97 -3.59
C ASN A 119 -11.79 15.11 -4.64
N ASN A 120 -11.19 16.24 -4.26
CA ASN A 120 -11.02 17.39 -5.14
C ASN A 120 -9.64 17.49 -5.79
N LYS A 121 -8.56 16.98 -5.17
CA LYS A 121 -7.16 17.12 -5.64
C LYS A 121 -6.60 15.89 -6.36
N PHE A 122 -7.24 14.74 -6.30
CA PHE A 122 -6.77 13.58 -7.08
C PHE A 122 -7.17 13.62 -8.57
N SER A 123 -7.74 14.75 -9.02
CA SER A 123 -7.75 15.09 -10.43
C SER A 123 -6.37 15.56 -10.84
N TYR A 124 -5.50 14.64 -11.26
CA TYR A 124 -4.20 14.91 -11.90
C TYR A 124 -3.33 15.95 -11.18
N LYS A 125 -2.34 15.52 -10.42
CA LYS A 125 -1.21 16.40 -10.09
C LYS A 125 -0.64 16.94 -11.39
N GLU A 126 -0.45 18.26 -11.41
CA GLU A 126 0.05 19.00 -12.55
C GLU A 126 1.32 18.34 -13.12
N GLU A 127 1.44 18.32 -14.43
CA GLU A 127 2.56 17.79 -15.22
C GLU A 127 3.95 18.31 -14.77
N ALA A 128 3.97 19.40 -14.00
CA ALA A 128 5.19 20.07 -13.52
C ALA A 128 6.02 19.26 -12.49
N GLU A 129 5.45 18.25 -11.82
CA GLU A 129 6.19 17.42 -10.86
C GLU A 129 6.74 16.12 -11.49
N PHE A 130 6.48 15.88 -12.76
CA PHE A 130 6.97 14.71 -13.47
C PHE A 130 8.35 15.02 -14.06
N SER A 131 9.41 14.53 -13.43
CA SER A 131 10.76 14.55 -14.02
C SER A 131 11.01 13.23 -14.75
N PRO A 132 10.74 13.16 -16.08
CA PRO A 132 10.92 11.94 -16.83
C PRO A 132 12.42 11.62 -16.96
N ASN A 133 12.83 10.46 -16.51
CA ASN A 133 14.13 9.91 -16.86
C ASN A 133 14.02 8.98 -18.09
N LEU A 134 15.15 8.62 -18.67
CA LEU A 134 15.19 7.80 -19.87
C LEU A 134 14.51 6.43 -19.66
N ASP A 135 14.67 5.83 -18.49
CA ASP A 135 14.09 4.53 -18.16
C ASP A 135 12.58 4.60 -18.09
N LEU A 136 12.02 5.63 -17.42
CA LEU A 136 10.59 5.88 -17.39
C LEU A 136 10.02 6.19 -18.78
N PHE A 137 10.78 6.91 -19.62
CA PHE A 137 10.38 7.20 -20.99
C PHE A 137 10.34 5.92 -21.85
N MET A 138 11.35 5.08 -21.77
CA MET A 138 11.39 3.80 -22.48
C MET A 138 10.30 2.85 -22.00
N GLU A 139 10.06 2.81 -20.69
CA GLU A 139 8.98 2.04 -20.08
C GLU A 139 7.61 2.53 -20.54
N SER A 140 7.38 3.86 -20.59
CA SER A 140 6.10 4.45 -21.01
C SER A 140 5.74 4.18 -22.48
N LYS A 141 6.71 3.93 -23.34
CA LYS A 141 6.46 3.53 -24.73
C LYS A 141 5.89 2.12 -24.87
N MET A 142 6.17 1.25 -23.93
CA MET A 142 5.76 -0.15 -23.97
C MET A 142 4.62 -0.46 -23.02
N PHE A 143 4.50 0.30 -21.93
CA PHE A 143 3.53 0.06 -20.87
C PHE A 143 3.03 1.39 -20.29
N ASN A 144 1.84 1.37 -19.68
CA ASN A 144 1.43 2.45 -18.80
C ASN A 144 2.33 2.38 -17.54
N SER A 145 3.33 3.26 -17.46
CA SER A 145 4.35 3.26 -16.41
C SER A 145 3.75 3.40 -14.99
N PHE A 146 2.60 4.05 -14.86
CA PHE A 146 1.91 4.20 -13.59
C PHE A 146 1.41 2.85 -13.03
N HIS A 147 1.00 1.93 -13.88
CA HIS A 147 0.46 0.63 -13.49
C HIS A 147 1.43 -0.53 -13.66
N ASN A 148 2.61 -0.27 -14.26
CA ASN A 148 3.59 -1.31 -14.47
C ASN A 148 4.21 -1.76 -13.15
N LYS A 149 4.39 -3.07 -12.99
CA LYS A 149 4.93 -3.69 -11.76
C LYS A 149 4.13 -3.38 -10.47
N ARG A 150 2.86 -2.96 -10.61
CA ARG A 150 1.95 -2.78 -9.49
C ARG A 150 0.90 -3.87 -9.50
N VAL A 151 0.56 -4.32 -8.30
CA VAL A 151 -0.53 -5.28 -8.07
C VAL A 151 -1.38 -4.75 -6.93
N TYR A 152 -2.69 -4.85 -7.09
CA TYR A 152 -3.67 -4.51 -6.09
C TYR A 152 -4.44 -5.75 -5.66
N ILE A 153 -4.58 -5.96 -4.36
CA ILE A 153 -5.37 -7.02 -3.75
C ILE A 153 -6.45 -6.36 -2.89
N ASN A 154 -7.70 -6.63 -3.21
CA ASN A 154 -8.82 -6.11 -2.44
C ASN A 154 -9.08 -6.91 -1.16
N THR A 155 -10.02 -6.45 -0.32
CA THR A 155 -10.35 -7.04 0.98
C THR A 155 -10.82 -8.51 0.94
N ILE A 156 -11.28 -9.00 -0.20
CA ILE A 156 -11.70 -10.40 -0.40
C ILE A 156 -10.63 -11.24 -1.11
N GLY A 157 -9.45 -10.69 -1.33
CA GLY A 157 -8.30 -11.36 -1.94
C GLY A 157 -8.31 -11.37 -3.48
N GLY A 158 -9.22 -10.66 -4.13
CA GLY A 158 -9.22 -10.49 -5.59
C GLY A 158 -7.99 -9.71 -6.05
N ILE A 159 -7.32 -10.20 -7.10
CA ILE A 159 -6.08 -9.64 -7.64
C ILE A 159 -6.40 -8.80 -8.88
N PHE A 160 -5.91 -7.57 -8.90
CA PHE A 160 -6.13 -6.59 -9.96
C PHE A 160 -4.82 -5.87 -10.29
N ARG A 161 -4.78 -5.17 -11.41
CA ARG A 161 -3.66 -4.30 -11.76
C ARG A 161 -3.67 -3.01 -10.95
N TYR A 162 -4.85 -2.45 -10.72
CA TYR A 162 -5.09 -1.25 -9.92
C TYR A 162 -6.53 -1.24 -9.39
N GLU A 163 -6.82 -0.36 -8.47
CA GLU A 163 -8.17 -0.16 -7.94
C GLU A 163 -9.12 0.34 -9.05
N GLY A 164 -10.30 -0.29 -9.17
CA GLY A 164 -11.26 0.02 -10.25
C GLY A 164 -10.98 -0.69 -11.57
N ASP A 165 -9.93 -1.53 -11.66
CA ASP A 165 -9.72 -2.39 -12.83
C ASP A 165 -10.83 -3.45 -12.90
N ASN A 166 -11.42 -3.61 -14.08
CA ASN A 166 -12.42 -4.65 -14.34
C ASN A 166 -11.81 -6.03 -14.61
N SER A 167 -10.49 -6.10 -14.79
CA SER A 167 -9.76 -7.33 -15.09
C SER A 167 -9.33 -8.03 -13.78
N ASN A 168 -10.18 -8.94 -13.29
CA ASN A 168 -9.81 -9.78 -12.16
C ASN A 168 -8.89 -10.92 -12.62
N PHE A 169 -7.66 -10.96 -12.11
CA PHE A 169 -6.67 -12.00 -12.41
C PHE A 169 -6.85 -13.26 -11.55
N GLY A 170 -7.79 -13.26 -10.62
CA GLY A 170 -8.10 -14.37 -9.72
C GLY A 170 -8.02 -13.96 -8.25
N ASN A 171 -7.82 -14.94 -7.37
CA ASN A 171 -7.77 -14.71 -5.92
C ASN A 171 -6.42 -15.18 -5.36
N ILE A 172 -5.83 -14.39 -4.48
CA ILE A 172 -4.51 -14.66 -3.88
C ILE A 172 -4.47 -16.00 -3.12
N LYS A 173 -5.60 -16.50 -2.64
CA LYS A 173 -5.71 -17.83 -2.01
C LYS A 173 -5.45 -18.97 -2.98
N ASN A 174 -5.62 -18.76 -4.28
CA ASN A 174 -5.55 -19.78 -5.32
C ASN A 174 -4.45 -19.53 -6.35
N ILE A 175 -3.85 -18.33 -6.34
CA ILE A 175 -2.90 -17.88 -7.36
C ILE A 175 -1.62 -17.42 -6.70
N ASP A 176 -0.50 -17.90 -7.23
CA ASP A 176 0.84 -17.41 -6.94
C ASP A 176 1.11 -16.19 -7.84
N LEU A 177 1.46 -15.05 -7.27
CA LEU A 177 1.74 -13.81 -8.00
C LEU A 177 2.89 -13.93 -9.01
N MET A 178 3.70 -15.00 -8.92
CA MET A 178 4.84 -15.25 -9.80
C MET A 178 4.51 -16.21 -10.96
N LYS A 179 3.31 -16.76 -11.00
CA LYS A 179 2.83 -17.63 -12.09
C LYS A 179 1.91 -16.90 -13.05
#